data_e6ab5e27b556770cd2b115db006e5028
#
_entry.id   e6ab5e27b556770cd2b115db006e5028
#
_cell.length_a   1.000
_cell.length_b   1.000
_cell.length_c   1.000
_cell.angle_alpha   90.00
_cell.angle_beta   90.00
_cell.angle_gamma   90.00
#
_symmetry.space_group_name_H-M   'P 1'
#
loop_
_entity.id
_entity.type
_entity.pdbx_description
1 polymer ?
#
loop_
_entity_poly.entity_id
_entity_poly.type
_entity_poly.pdbx_seq_one_letter_code
_entity_poly.pdbx_strand_id
1 'polypeptide(L)'
;PSLAAALKAKILDFKYWWTEPPITETPGANYYWTENHQIIFAADEYLAGLVPYYVRAATLARAAGFDAVDIKACHRYLVSELLASFTRENSRYGGAFENRVRLLVDVVRAVRDAVPDLEVSSRLNLYDALEYPYGWGVDREEMTRADLTEPKRLIAQLMALGYHGLNTTIGNPYYNPHFGRPFDTPITGMYTPQEHPLESFARFIRITAEVQRAFPDLAVVGSGHSWMRQFYPNVAAALIEQG
;
A
#
# COMPACT_ATOMS: atom_id res chain seq x y z
N PRO A 1 10.08 -11.50 29.82
CA PRO A 1 8.78 -11.07 29.31
C PRO A 1 8.37 -11.99 28.18
N SER A 2 7.10 -12.47 28.18
CA SER A 2 6.62 -13.32 27.11
C SER A 2 6.66 -12.57 25.78
N LEU A 3 6.83 -13.28 24.66
CA LEU A 3 6.80 -12.72 23.30
C LEU A 3 5.55 -11.85 23.09
N ALA A 4 4.41 -12.24 23.67
CA ALA A 4 3.17 -11.48 23.66
C ALA A 4 3.28 -10.12 24.39
N ALA A 5 4.02 -10.05 25.51
CA ALA A 5 4.26 -8.80 26.23
C ALA A 5 5.24 -7.88 25.48
N ALA A 6 6.26 -8.45 24.81
CA ALA A 6 7.18 -7.70 23.98
C ALA A 6 6.52 -7.17 22.70
N LEU A 7 5.66 -7.96 22.04
CA LEU A 7 4.83 -7.56 20.91
C LEU A 7 3.82 -6.47 21.32
N LYS A 8 3.17 -6.63 22.48
CA LYS A 8 2.22 -5.65 23.01
C LYS A 8 2.89 -4.31 23.35
N ALA A 9 4.11 -4.34 23.93
CA ALA A 9 4.89 -3.14 24.19
C ALA A 9 5.29 -2.42 22.88
N LYS A 10 5.73 -3.17 21.85
CA LYS A 10 6.10 -2.61 20.54
C LYS A 10 4.90 -2.12 19.72
N ILE A 11 3.75 -2.79 19.83
CA ILE A 11 2.48 -2.30 19.24
C ILE A 11 2.00 -1.04 19.95
N LEU A 12 2.21 -0.92 21.27
CA LEU A 12 1.90 0.28 22.03
C LEU A 12 2.86 1.43 21.69
N ASP A 13 4.16 1.18 21.51
CA ASP A 13 5.11 2.16 20.99
C ASP A 13 4.71 2.66 19.59
N PHE A 14 4.29 1.76 18.71
CA PHE A 14 3.79 2.12 17.39
C PHE A 14 2.47 2.89 17.46
N LYS A 15 1.62 2.60 18.45
CA LYS A 15 0.36 3.30 18.72
C LYS A 15 0.59 4.68 19.35
N TYR A 16 1.65 4.86 20.13
CA TYR A 16 2.05 6.14 20.72
C TYR A 16 2.56 7.12 19.64
N TRP A 17 3.31 6.61 18.68
CA TRP A 17 3.71 7.36 17.49
C TRP A 17 2.52 7.85 16.65
N TRP A 18 1.40 7.16 16.78
CA TRP A 18 0.19 7.39 16.02
C TRP A 18 -0.84 8.26 16.75
N THR A 19 -0.73 8.44 18.05
CA THR A 19 -1.79 9.05 18.88
C THR A 19 -1.47 10.41 19.48
N GLU A 20 -0.25 10.90 19.37
CA GLU A 20 0.11 12.26 19.79
C GLU A 20 0.66 13.10 18.64
N PRO A 21 -0.24 13.64 17.88
CA PRO A 21 0.11 14.65 16.89
C PRO A 21 0.13 16.03 17.53
N PRO A 22 1.09 16.87 17.20
CA PRO A 22 0.88 18.29 17.37
C PRO A 22 -0.30 18.69 16.48
N ILE A 23 -1.38 19.10 17.09
CA ILE A 23 -2.54 19.65 16.42
C ILE A 23 -2.05 20.92 15.71
N THR A 24 -1.79 20.82 14.43
CA THR A 24 -1.55 22.02 13.63
C THR A 24 -2.89 22.69 13.41
N GLU A 25 -3.01 23.93 13.85
CA GLU A 25 -4.21 24.76 13.77
C GLU A 25 -4.62 25.16 12.34
N THR A 26 -4.11 24.47 11.33
CA THR A 26 -4.44 24.78 9.94
C THR A 26 -5.68 24.00 9.53
N PRO A 27 -6.87 24.64 9.43
CA PRO A 27 -8.07 23.96 8.98
C PRO A 27 -7.87 23.40 7.57
N GLY A 28 -8.08 22.09 7.39
CA GLY A 28 -7.92 21.41 6.11
C GLY A 28 -6.51 20.89 5.80
N ALA A 29 -5.51 21.17 6.63
CA ALA A 29 -4.26 20.45 6.56
C ALA A 29 -4.53 19.00 6.94
N ASN A 30 -4.34 18.10 6.00
CA ASN A 30 -4.52 16.71 6.26
C ASN A 30 -3.41 16.27 7.20
N TYR A 31 -3.80 16.04 8.42
CA TYR A 31 -2.99 15.71 9.56
C TYR A 31 -1.91 14.66 9.28
N TYR A 32 -2.27 13.60 8.56
CA TYR A 32 -1.35 12.55 8.14
C TYR A 32 -0.28 13.03 7.14
N TRP A 33 -0.60 14.02 6.34
CA TRP A 33 0.32 14.61 5.38
C TRP A 33 1.46 15.36 6.03
N THR A 34 1.15 16.21 7.02
CA THR A 34 2.14 17.09 7.60
C THR A 34 3.15 16.33 8.45
N GLU A 35 2.71 15.33 9.19
CA GLU A 35 3.59 14.57 10.07
C GLU A 35 4.36 13.46 9.37
N ASN A 36 3.69 12.67 8.53
CA ASN A 36 4.38 11.70 7.70
C ASN A 36 5.35 12.42 6.73
N HIS A 37 5.01 13.61 6.27
CA HIS A 37 5.90 14.42 5.45
C HIS A 37 7.13 14.87 6.25
N GLN A 38 7.00 15.30 7.48
CA GLN A 38 8.12 15.65 8.35
C GLN A 38 8.95 14.43 8.75
N ILE A 39 8.35 13.31 9.04
CA ILE A 39 9.04 12.03 9.32
C ILE A 39 9.77 11.52 8.08
N ILE A 40 9.18 11.63 6.91
CA ILE A 40 9.82 11.28 5.63
C ILE A 40 10.97 12.24 5.31
N PHE A 41 10.90 13.49 5.75
CA PHE A 41 12.03 14.41 5.72
C PHE A 41 13.11 14.09 6.76
N ALA A 42 12.77 13.31 7.79
CA ALA A 42 13.62 13.20 8.98
C ALA A 42 14.91 12.49 8.69
N ALA A 43 15.20 11.68 7.86
CA ALA A 43 16.54 11.21 7.50
C ALA A 43 16.49 9.94 6.63
N ASP A 44 17.26 9.92 5.60
CA ASP A 44 17.48 8.72 4.78
C ASP A 44 18.09 7.58 5.61
N GLU A 45 18.88 7.91 6.65
CA GLU A 45 19.45 6.97 7.62
C GLU A 45 18.38 6.27 8.45
N TYR A 46 17.35 7.00 8.88
CA TYR A 46 16.22 6.40 9.58
C TYR A 46 15.49 5.38 8.68
N LEU A 47 15.21 5.73 7.43
CA LEU A 47 14.56 4.83 6.48
C LEU A 47 15.40 3.58 6.21
N ALA A 48 16.70 3.74 6.00
CA ALA A 48 17.62 2.61 5.87
C ALA A 48 17.66 1.74 7.13
N GLY A 49 17.61 2.37 8.30
CA GLY A 49 17.58 1.71 9.61
C GLY A 49 16.33 0.88 9.88
N LEU A 50 15.26 1.02 9.08
CA LEU A 50 14.03 0.22 9.22
C LEU A 50 14.17 -1.21 8.69
N VAL A 51 15.02 -1.45 7.69
CA VAL A 51 15.16 -2.77 7.05
C VAL A 51 15.43 -3.89 8.06
N PRO A 52 16.36 -3.78 9.04
CA PRO A 52 16.58 -4.80 10.05
C PRO A 52 15.36 -5.14 10.90
N TYR A 53 14.45 -4.20 11.12
CA TYR A 53 13.22 -4.45 11.89
C TYR A 53 12.24 -5.32 11.10
N TYR A 54 12.14 -5.12 9.77
CA TYR A 54 11.34 -6.00 8.91
C TYR A 54 11.91 -7.42 8.89
N VAL A 55 13.23 -7.56 8.76
CA VAL A 55 13.90 -8.87 8.83
C VAL A 55 13.63 -9.56 10.17
N ARG A 56 13.76 -8.83 11.27
CA ARG A 56 13.46 -9.35 12.60
C ARG A 56 12.00 -9.80 12.72
N ALA A 57 11.06 -9.01 12.22
CA ALA A 57 9.63 -9.36 12.23
C ALA A 57 9.36 -10.64 11.42
N ALA A 58 9.95 -10.77 10.24
CA ALA A 58 9.84 -11.95 9.40
C ALA A 58 10.45 -13.19 10.07
N THR A 59 11.63 -13.07 10.69
CA THR A 59 12.26 -14.15 11.47
C THR A 59 11.36 -14.63 12.62
N LEU A 60 10.73 -13.69 13.34
CA LEU A 60 9.80 -14.02 14.41
C LEU A 60 8.51 -14.68 13.89
N ALA A 61 7.99 -14.21 12.76
CA ALA A 61 6.83 -14.82 12.11
C ALA A 61 7.13 -16.28 11.71
N ARG A 62 8.28 -16.52 11.07
CA ARG A 62 8.71 -17.87 10.71
C ARG A 62 8.87 -18.77 11.94
N ALA A 63 9.52 -18.27 12.99
CA ALA A 63 9.67 -19.00 14.25
C ALA A 63 8.33 -19.31 14.96
N ALA A 64 7.31 -18.49 14.72
CA ALA A 64 5.95 -18.68 15.20
C ALA A 64 5.09 -19.63 14.33
N GLY A 65 5.66 -20.14 13.22
CA GLY A 65 5.00 -21.10 12.33
C GLY A 65 4.17 -20.49 11.21
N PHE A 66 4.36 -19.20 10.89
CA PHE A 66 3.75 -18.60 9.71
C PHE A 66 4.47 -19.02 8.43
N ASP A 67 3.71 -19.23 7.36
CA ASP A 67 4.22 -19.60 6.04
C ASP A 67 4.56 -18.37 5.19
N ALA A 68 3.94 -17.22 5.47
CA ALA A 68 4.11 -16.00 4.72
C ALA A 68 4.09 -14.74 5.60
N VAL A 69 4.67 -13.66 5.09
CA VAL A 69 4.53 -12.30 5.62
C VAL A 69 4.09 -11.34 4.52
N ASP A 70 3.31 -10.33 4.88
CA ASP A 70 2.84 -9.29 3.98
C ASP A 70 3.48 -7.94 4.35
N ILE A 71 4.18 -7.33 3.39
CA ILE A 71 4.81 -6.02 3.56
C ILE A 71 3.84 -4.97 3.06
N LYS A 72 3.26 -4.22 3.99
CA LYS A 72 2.24 -3.22 3.67
C LYS A 72 2.81 -2.02 2.90
N ALA A 73 2.36 -1.85 1.66
CA ALA A 73 2.72 -0.78 0.75
C ALA A 73 1.46 -0.05 0.22
N CYS A 74 0.54 0.30 1.12
CA CYS A 74 -0.75 0.87 0.76
C CYS A 74 -1.28 1.84 1.82
N HIS A 75 -2.41 2.50 1.52
CA HIS A 75 -3.19 3.34 2.43
C HIS A 75 -2.42 4.53 2.99
N ARG A 76 -1.48 5.06 2.23
CA ARG A 76 -0.66 6.22 2.61
C ARG A 76 0.11 6.04 3.94
N TYR A 77 0.48 4.78 4.26
CA TYR A 77 1.49 4.52 5.28
C TYR A 77 2.89 4.70 4.69
N LEU A 78 3.93 4.62 5.52
CA LEU A 78 5.30 5.01 5.17
C LEU A 78 5.78 4.52 3.80
N VAL A 79 5.66 3.22 3.51
CA VAL A 79 6.09 2.65 2.22
C VAL A 79 5.27 3.23 1.07
N SER A 80 3.94 3.33 1.23
CA SER A 80 3.04 3.92 0.22
C SER A 80 3.34 5.41 0.00
N GLU A 81 3.65 6.18 1.05
CA GLU A 81 4.06 7.58 0.93
C GLU A 81 5.36 7.73 0.13
N LEU A 82 6.32 6.84 0.35
CA LEU A 82 7.58 6.86 -0.41
C LEU A 82 7.36 6.56 -1.90
N LEU A 83 6.43 5.67 -2.26
CA LEU A 83 6.09 5.43 -3.66
C LEU A 83 5.63 6.72 -4.37
N ALA A 84 4.89 7.59 -3.68
CA ALA A 84 4.39 8.87 -4.17
C ALA A 84 5.32 10.08 -3.88
N SER A 85 6.53 9.87 -3.38
CA SER A 85 7.44 10.94 -2.97
C SER A 85 8.19 11.60 -4.15
N PHE A 86 7.46 12.01 -5.18
CA PHE A 86 8.02 12.66 -6.37
C PHE A 86 8.75 13.97 -6.06
N THR A 87 8.24 14.72 -5.09
CA THR A 87 8.77 16.05 -4.71
C THR A 87 9.86 16.01 -3.65
N ARG A 88 10.19 14.82 -3.13
CA ARG A 88 11.26 14.64 -2.15
C ARG A 88 12.61 14.71 -2.85
N GLU A 89 13.14 15.91 -3.00
CA GLU A 89 14.44 16.16 -3.62
C GLU A 89 15.61 15.77 -2.69
N ASN A 90 16.78 15.55 -3.28
CA ASN A 90 18.04 15.25 -2.58
C ASN A 90 17.97 14.08 -1.58
N SER A 91 17.08 13.13 -1.83
CA SER A 91 16.88 11.92 -1.04
C SER A 91 17.06 10.68 -1.90
N ARG A 92 17.68 9.65 -1.35
CA ARG A 92 17.72 8.33 -2.00
C ARG A 92 16.41 7.54 -1.87
N TYR A 93 15.37 8.15 -1.27
CA TYR A 93 14.01 7.61 -1.12
C TYR A 93 12.95 8.51 -1.77
N GLY A 94 13.33 9.38 -2.73
CA GLY A 94 12.40 10.29 -3.38
C GLY A 94 12.83 10.71 -4.77
N GLY A 95 11.96 11.44 -5.47
CA GLY A 95 12.19 11.90 -6.84
C GLY A 95 12.12 10.79 -7.88
N ALA A 96 13.26 10.26 -8.30
CA ALA A 96 13.31 9.19 -9.30
C ALA A 96 12.63 7.89 -8.83
N PHE A 97 12.09 7.13 -9.77
CA PHE A 97 11.39 5.88 -9.48
C PHE A 97 12.22 4.93 -8.61
N GLU A 98 13.50 4.71 -8.97
CA GLU A 98 14.42 3.81 -8.25
C GLU A 98 14.59 4.20 -6.79
N ASN A 99 14.52 5.47 -6.49
CA ASN A 99 14.61 5.97 -5.12
C ASN A 99 13.29 5.77 -4.37
N ARG A 100 12.17 6.10 -5.00
CA ARG A 100 10.85 6.00 -4.37
C ARG A 100 10.48 4.56 -4.00
N VAL A 101 10.87 3.57 -4.79
CA VAL A 101 10.61 2.14 -4.53
C VAL A 101 11.67 1.49 -3.64
N ARG A 102 12.79 2.15 -3.39
CA ARG A 102 13.99 1.61 -2.73
C ARG A 102 13.67 0.90 -1.41
N LEU A 103 12.94 1.54 -0.51
CA LEU A 103 12.67 0.94 0.80
C LEU A 103 11.94 -0.40 0.66
N LEU A 104 10.91 -0.48 -0.18
CA LEU A 104 10.16 -1.73 -0.39
C LEU A 104 11.05 -2.82 -0.98
N VAL A 105 11.82 -2.49 -2.01
CA VAL A 105 12.73 -3.42 -2.69
C VAL A 105 13.81 -3.93 -1.74
N ASP A 106 14.42 -3.04 -0.94
CA ASP A 106 15.46 -3.42 0.02
C ASP A 106 14.90 -4.29 1.15
N VAL A 107 13.69 -4.00 1.64
CA VAL A 107 13.01 -4.82 2.64
C VAL A 107 12.70 -6.21 2.09
N VAL A 108 12.10 -6.32 0.90
CA VAL A 108 11.79 -7.62 0.28
C VAL A 108 13.06 -8.44 0.09
N ARG A 109 14.11 -7.84 -0.46
CA ARG A 109 15.41 -8.51 -0.63
C ARG A 109 15.98 -9.00 0.69
N ALA A 110 16.07 -8.13 1.69
CA ALA A 110 16.65 -8.48 2.99
C ALA A 110 15.87 -9.57 3.73
N VAL A 111 14.53 -9.56 3.64
CA VAL A 111 13.68 -10.61 4.22
C VAL A 111 13.89 -11.94 3.49
N ARG A 112 13.91 -11.93 2.16
CA ARG A 112 14.16 -13.14 1.34
C ARG A 112 15.54 -13.74 1.61
N ASP A 113 16.57 -12.90 1.74
CA ASP A 113 17.94 -13.35 2.04
C ASP A 113 18.05 -13.95 3.45
N ALA A 114 17.37 -13.37 4.43
CA ALA A 114 17.45 -13.78 5.83
C ALA A 114 16.52 -14.98 6.17
N VAL A 115 15.39 -15.12 5.51
CA VAL A 115 14.38 -16.15 5.78
C VAL A 115 13.87 -16.74 4.44
N PRO A 116 14.71 -17.50 3.72
CA PRO A 116 14.43 -17.92 2.33
C PRO A 116 13.24 -18.87 2.17
N ASP A 117 12.84 -19.56 3.24
CA ASP A 117 11.71 -20.48 3.29
C ASP A 117 10.40 -19.83 3.78
N LEU A 118 10.37 -18.52 3.92
CA LEU A 118 9.18 -17.72 4.23
C LEU A 118 8.70 -17.01 2.96
N GLU A 119 7.43 -17.20 2.59
CA GLU A 119 6.85 -16.46 1.48
C GLU A 119 6.69 -14.97 1.82
N VAL A 120 6.96 -14.13 0.82
CA VAL A 120 6.83 -12.66 0.96
C VAL A 120 5.81 -12.15 -0.04
N SER A 121 4.81 -11.47 0.47
CA SER A 121 3.80 -10.75 -0.30
C SER A 121 3.76 -9.26 0.08
N SER A 122 2.97 -8.48 -0.63
CA SER A 122 2.63 -7.11 -0.24
C SER A 122 1.18 -6.82 -0.51
N ARG A 123 0.59 -6.04 0.36
CA ARG A 123 -0.59 -5.28 0.01
C ARG A 123 -0.14 -3.95 -0.59
N LEU A 124 -0.19 -3.88 -1.93
CA LEU A 124 0.31 -2.75 -2.72
C LEU A 124 -0.83 -1.90 -3.22
N ASN A 125 -0.76 -0.59 -3.00
CA ASN A 125 -1.63 0.35 -3.69
C ASN A 125 -1.17 0.51 -5.13
N LEU A 126 -2.07 0.27 -6.07
CA LEU A 126 -1.76 0.35 -7.50
C LEU A 126 -2.08 1.73 -8.08
N TYR A 127 -3.01 2.46 -7.42
CA TYR A 127 -3.53 3.73 -7.88
C TYR A 127 -4.10 4.52 -6.70
N ASP A 128 -3.52 5.67 -6.41
CA ASP A 128 -3.91 6.49 -5.25
C ASP A 128 -5.16 7.35 -5.50
N ALA A 129 -5.49 7.64 -6.76
CA ALA A 129 -6.52 8.62 -7.14
C ALA A 129 -6.31 9.99 -6.46
N LEU A 130 -5.08 10.44 -6.43
CA LEU A 130 -4.65 11.76 -5.96
C LEU A 130 -3.88 12.45 -7.07
N GLU A 131 -4.00 13.76 -7.12
CA GLU A 131 -3.34 14.59 -8.13
C GLU A 131 -1.81 14.37 -8.16
N TYR A 132 -1.25 14.27 -9.37
CA TYR A 132 0.21 14.34 -9.52
C TYR A 132 0.72 15.73 -9.04
N PRO A 133 1.85 15.84 -8.31
CA PRO A 133 2.82 14.80 -8.00
C PRO A 133 2.58 14.08 -6.64
N TYR A 134 1.39 14.10 -6.12
CA TYR A 134 1.09 13.56 -4.79
C TYR A 134 0.49 12.15 -4.79
N GLY A 135 0.08 11.65 -5.96
CA GLY A 135 -0.49 10.31 -6.14
C GLY A 135 0.48 9.34 -6.82
N TRP A 136 0.49 8.09 -6.36
CA TRP A 136 1.15 6.96 -7.01
C TRP A 136 0.21 6.26 -7.99
N GLY A 137 0.73 5.83 -9.14
CA GLY A 137 -0.06 5.11 -10.15
C GLY A 137 -1.17 5.97 -10.77
N VAL A 138 -0.99 7.28 -10.83
CA VAL A 138 -1.94 8.25 -11.35
C VAL A 138 -1.39 8.93 -12.59
N ASP A 139 -2.27 9.20 -13.56
CA ASP A 139 -1.93 10.00 -14.73
C ASP A 139 -1.54 11.43 -14.30
N ARG A 140 -0.61 12.04 -15.04
CA ARG A 140 -0.05 13.34 -14.67
C ARG A 140 -1.00 14.52 -14.89
N GLU A 141 -1.98 14.35 -15.76
CA GLU A 141 -2.93 15.39 -16.14
C GLU A 141 -4.32 15.16 -15.55
N GLU A 142 -4.67 13.87 -15.33
CA GLU A 142 -6.01 13.49 -14.90
C GLU A 142 -5.97 12.48 -13.74
N MET A 143 -6.23 12.94 -12.52
CA MET A 143 -6.17 12.10 -11.32
C MET A 143 -7.17 10.95 -11.29
N THR A 144 -8.26 11.02 -12.08
CA THR A 144 -9.27 9.95 -12.19
C THR A 144 -8.83 8.80 -13.09
N ARG A 145 -7.74 8.99 -13.83
CA ARG A 145 -7.12 7.98 -14.71
C ARG A 145 -5.92 7.32 -14.03
N ALA A 146 -5.92 5.99 -13.98
CA ALA A 146 -4.77 5.24 -13.49
C ALA A 146 -3.66 5.17 -14.57
N ASP A 147 -2.41 5.33 -14.15
CA ASP A 147 -1.22 5.00 -14.92
C ASP A 147 -0.45 3.89 -14.19
N LEU A 148 -0.56 2.67 -14.70
CA LEU A 148 0.05 1.48 -14.10
C LEU A 148 1.49 1.21 -14.59
N THR A 149 2.11 2.13 -15.29
CA THR A 149 3.48 1.96 -15.82
C THR A 149 4.48 1.71 -14.69
N GLU A 150 4.55 2.60 -13.71
CA GLU A 150 5.46 2.42 -12.57
C GLU A 150 5.02 1.31 -11.60
N PRO A 151 3.72 1.13 -11.26
CA PRO A 151 3.25 -0.03 -10.50
C PRO A 151 3.67 -1.37 -11.12
N LYS A 152 3.50 -1.57 -12.42
CA LYS A 152 3.95 -2.79 -13.12
C LYS A 152 5.47 -2.95 -13.10
N ARG A 153 6.21 -1.86 -13.28
CA ARG A 153 7.68 -1.87 -13.18
C ARG A 153 8.15 -2.32 -11.79
N LEU A 154 7.51 -1.83 -10.73
CA LEU A 154 7.78 -2.26 -9.36
C LEU A 154 7.47 -3.74 -9.16
N ILE A 155 6.29 -4.20 -9.59
CA ILE A 155 5.89 -5.62 -9.49
C ILE A 155 6.92 -6.51 -10.17
N ALA A 156 7.38 -6.18 -11.38
CA ALA A 156 8.41 -6.94 -12.09
C ALA A 156 9.73 -7.02 -11.29
N GLN A 157 10.15 -5.93 -10.63
CA GLN A 157 11.33 -5.93 -9.77
C GLN A 157 11.15 -6.83 -8.54
N LEU A 158 9.97 -6.82 -7.92
CA LEU A 158 9.67 -7.66 -6.76
C LEU A 158 9.62 -9.14 -7.14
N MET A 159 9.02 -9.48 -8.28
CA MET A 159 9.01 -10.86 -8.80
C MET A 159 10.43 -11.38 -9.07
N ALA A 160 11.33 -10.55 -9.60
CA ALA A 160 12.74 -10.90 -9.79
C ALA A 160 13.48 -11.19 -8.46
N LEU A 161 12.93 -10.78 -7.33
CA LEU A 161 13.41 -11.10 -5.98
C LEU A 161 12.73 -12.33 -5.36
N GLY A 162 11.94 -13.09 -6.14
CA GLY A 162 11.21 -14.26 -5.65
C GLY A 162 9.90 -13.94 -4.91
N TYR A 163 9.27 -12.85 -5.28
CA TYR A 163 7.97 -12.44 -4.76
C TYR A 163 6.86 -13.09 -5.58
N HIS A 164 5.93 -13.80 -4.93
CA HIS A 164 4.91 -14.60 -5.61
C HIS A 164 3.47 -14.20 -5.31
N GLY A 165 3.23 -13.30 -4.38
CA GLY A 165 1.89 -12.91 -3.95
C GLY A 165 1.69 -11.40 -3.88
N LEU A 166 0.58 -10.92 -4.45
CA LEU A 166 0.20 -9.51 -4.45
C LEU A 166 -1.25 -9.34 -4.00
N ASN A 167 -1.47 -8.60 -2.92
CA ASN A 167 -2.80 -8.12 -2.56
C ASN A 167 -2.97 -6.71 -3.12
N THR A 168 -3.86 -6.55 -4.10
CA THR A 168 -4.10 -5.26 -4.75
C THR A 168 -5.03 -4.38 -3.94
N THR A 169 -4.75 -3.07 -3.94
CA THR A 169 -5.67 -2.04 -3.44
C THR A 169 -5.57 -0.78 -4.27
N ILE A 170 -6.57 0.08 -4.20
CA ILE A 170 -6.61 1.38 -4.87
C ILE A 170 -7.19 2.44 -3.93
N GLY A 171 -6.98 3.70 -4.28
CA GLY A 171 -7.49 4.85 -3.54
C GLY A 171 -6.82 5.06 -2.19
N ASN A 172 -7.31 6.06 -1.49
CA ASN A 172 -6.82 6.44 -0.18
C ASN A 172 -7.98 6.47 0.83
N PRO A 173 -7.94 5.66 1.91
CA PRO A 173 -9.05 5.59 2.86
C PRO A 173 -9.30 6.89 3.62
N TYR A 174 -8.36 7.83 3.60
CA TYR A 174 -8.44 9.10 4.32
C TYR A 174 -8.92 10.27 3.46
N TYR A 175 -8.68 10.22 2.14
CA TYR A 175 -9.02 11.31 1.20
C TYR A 175 -10.20 10.98 0.29
N ASN A 176 -10.16 9.79 -0.30
CA ASN A 176 -11.11 9.35 -1.32
C ASN A 176 -11.53 7.89 -1.09
N PRO A 177 -12.09 7.59 0.11
CA PRO A 177 -12.39 6.21 0.52
C PRO A 177 -13.29 5.46 -0.45
N HIS A 178 -14.13 6.15 -1.24
CA HIS A 178 -15.03 5.54 -2.20
C HIS A 178 -14.30 4.81 -3.34
N PHE A 179 -13.06 5.20 -3.69
CA PHE A 179 -12.25 4.49 -4.70
C PHE A 179 -11.88 3.08 -4.25
N GLY A 180 -11.41 2.94 -3.01
CA GLY A 180 -10.98 1.66 -2.47
C GLY A 180 -12.07 0.88 -1.74
N ARG A 181 -13.11 1.55 -1.27
CA ARG A 181 -14.26 1.00 -0.58
C ARG A 181 -15.53 1.75 -0.96
N PRO A 182 -16.17 1.40 -2.07
CA PRO A 182 -17.39 2.05 -2.53
C PRO A 182 -18.49 2.09 -1.47
N PHE A 183 -19.31 3.13 -1.46
CA PHE A 183 -20.46 3.28 -0.57
C PHE A 183 -21.56 4.09 -1.25
N ASP A 184 -22.82 3.77 -0.95
CA ASP A 184 -24.01 4.45 -1.47
C ASP A 184 -24.36 5.68 -0.61
N THR A 185 -24.31 5.49 0.70
CA THR A 185 -24.68 6.51 1.67
C THR A 185 -23.46 6.83 2.53
N PRO A 186 -23.01 8.10 2.55
CA PRO A 186 -21.91 8.49 3.40
C PRO A 186 -22.27 8.35 4.88
N ILE A 187 -21.29 8.00 5.69
CA ILE A 187 -21.43 8.13 7.15
C ILE A 187 -21.41 9.61 7.54
N THR A 188 -21.94 9.92 8.71
CA THR A 188 -21.99 11.31 9.20
C THR A 188 -20.62 11.99 9.12
N GLY A 189 -20.57 13.16 8.47
CA GLY A 189 -19.35 13.93 8.27
C GLY A 189 -18.53 13.57 7.03
N MET A 190 -18.93 12.55 6.27
CA MET A 190 -18.29 12.19 5.00
C MET A 190 -18.97 12.93 3.82
N TYR A 191 -18.19 13.15 2.75
CA TYR A 191 -18.73 13.67 1.49
C TYR A 191 -19.55 12.60 0.76
N THR A 192 -20.43 13.03 -0.12
CA THR A 192 -21.14 12.16 -1.06
C THR A 192 -20.30 12.03 -2.32
N PRO A 193 -19.89 10.82 -2.74
CA PRO A 193 -19.19 10.61 -4.00
C PRO A 193 -20.06 11.06 -5.19
N GLN A 194 -19.43 11.65 -6.20
CA GLN A 194 -20.14 12.02 -7.42
C GLN A 194 -20.31 10.83 -8.38
N GLU A 195 -19.47 9.82 -8.25
CA GLU A 195 -19.55 8.60 -9.05
C GLU A 195 -20.40 7.53 -8.36
N HIS A 196 -21.05 6.70 -9.17
CA HIS A 196 -21.81 5.55 -8.68
C HIS A 196 -20.84 4.47 -8.10
N PRO A 197 -21.18 3.81 -6.98
CA PRO A 197 -20.31 2.78 -6.36
C PRO A 197 -19.88 1.66 -7.31
N LEU A 198 -20.72 1.29 -8.30
CA LEU A 198 -20.35 0.32 -9.35
C LEU A 198 -19.18 0.80 -10.22
N GLU A 199 -19.01 2.10 -10.39
CA GLU A 199 -17.90 2.67 -11.16
C GLU A 199 -16.57 2.47 -10.47
N SER A 200 -16.50 2.78 -9.17
CA SER A 200 -15.34 2.49 -8.34
C SER A 200 -15.04 1.00 -8.31
N PHE A 201 -16.07 0.17 -8.15
CA PHE A 201 -15.94 -1.28 -8.15
C PHE A 201 -15.40 -1.82 -9.48
N ALA A 202 -15.97 -1.39 -10.61
CA ALA A 202 -15.52 -1.76 -11.95
C ALA A 202 -14.07 -1.31 -12.23
N ARG A 203 -13.70 -0.12 -11.76
CA ARG A 203 -12.32 0.39 -11.83
C ARG A 203 -11.35 -0.53 -11.09
N PHE A 204 -11.72 -0.95 -9.89
CA PHE A 204 -10.89 -1.85 -9.09
C PHE A 204 -10.66 -3.18 -9.82
N ILE A 205 -11.74 -3.77 -10.36
CA ILE A 205 -11.64 -5.01 -11.15
C ILE A 205 -10.73 -4.81 -12.36
N ARG A 206 -10.94 -3.74 -13.15
CA ARG A 206 -10.12 -3.48 -14.34
C ARG A 206 -8.63 -3.37 -14.01
N ILE A 207 -8.28 -2.60 -12.96
CA ILE A 207 -6.89 -2.42 -12.53
C ILE A 207 -6.28 -3.76 -12.06
N THR A 208 -7.01 -4.52 -11.25
CA THR A 208 -6.55 -5.84 -10.78
C THR A 208 -6.37 -6.82 -11.93
N ALA A 209 -7.33 -6.90 -12.85
CA ALA A 209 -7.26 -7.77 -14.02
C ALA A 209 -6.14 -7.36 -14.99
N GLU A 210 -5.87 -6.06 -15.13
CA GLU A 210 -4.75 -5.57 -15.94
C GLU A 210 -3.40 -6.01 -15.38
N VAL A 211 -3.24 -6.00 -14.05
CA VAL A 211 -2.03 -6.51 -13.40
C VAL A 211 -1.93 -8.04 -13.55
N GLN A 212 -3.03 -8.78 -13.32
CA GLN A 212 -3.01 -10.24 -13.46
C GLN A 212 -2.64 -10.67 -14.89
N ARG A 213 -3.20 -10.00 -15.91
CA ARG A 213 -2.83 -10.29 -17.31
C ARG A 213 -1.38 -9.94 -17.65
N ALA A 214 -0.84 -8.89 -17.03
CA ALA A 214 0.57 -8.52 -17.23
C ALA A 214 1.54 -9.51 -16.55
N PHE A 215 1.09 -10.16 -15.48
CA PHE A 215 1.88 -11.07 -14.65
C PHE A 215 1.10 -12.36 -14.35
N PRO A 216 0.93 -13.26 -15.34
CA PRO A 216 0.08 -14.45 -15.19
C PRO A 216 0.56 -15.42 -14.11
N ASP A 217 1.87 -15.44 -13.83
CA ASP A 217 2.48 -16.30 -12.82
C ASP A 217 2.44 -15.71 -11.39
N LEU A 218 1.95 -14.48 -11.23
CA LEU A 218 1.80 -13.84 -9.93
C LEU A 218 0.43 -14.19 -9.33
N ALA A 219 0.41 -14.66 -8.08
CA ALA A 219 -0.84 -14.84 -7.34
C ALA A 219 -1.41 -13.48 -6.92
N VAL A 220 -2.41 -12.99 -7.64
CA VAL A 220 -3.03 -11.69 -7.37
C VAL A 220 -4.30 -11.87 -6.56
N VAL A 221 -4.36 -11.22 -5.40
CA VAL A 221 -5.53 -11.17 -4.53
C VAL A 221 -6.21 -9.81 -4.67
N GLY A 222 -7.43 -9.81 -5.19
CA GLY A 222 -8.27 -8.62 -5.25
C GLY A 222 -8.83 -8.23 -3.88
N SER A 223 -9.11 -6.96 -3.67
CA SER A 223 -9.74 -6.45 -2.45
C SER A 223 -10.80 -5.37 -2.77
N GLY A 224 -11.42 -4.77 -1.75
CA GLY A 224 -12.42 -3.70 -1.97
C GLY A 224 -13.82 -4.16 -2.37
N HIS A 225 -14.10 -5.47 -2.32
CA HIS A 225 -15.32 -6.07 -2.87
C HIS A 225 -16.52 -6.09 -1.90
N SER A 226 -16.37 -5.60 -0.68
CA SER A 226 -17.39 -5.67 0.38
C SER A 226 -18.71 -4.97 0.04
N TRP A 227 -18.70 -3.99 -0.88
CA TRP A 227 -19.91 -3.31 -1.35
C TRP A 227 -20.87 -4.26 -2.09
N MET A 228 -20.33 -5.27 -2.80
CA MET A 228 -21.14 -6.27 -3.53
C MET A 228 -21.88 -7.25 -2.61
N ARG A 229 -21.52 -7.30 -1.32
CA ARG A 229 -22.18 -8.14 -0.31
C ARG A 229 -22.37 -9.58 -0.82
N GLN A 230 -23.60 -10.12 -0.78
CA GLN A 230 -23.95 -11.48 -1.20
C GLN A 230 -23.75 -11.74 -2.71
N PHE A 231 -23.62 -10.71 -3.54
CA PHE A 231 -23.40 -10.88 -4.98
C PHE A 231 -21.92 -11.11 -5.35
N TYR A 232 -20.99 -10.83 -4.42
CA TYR A 232 -19.57 -10.95 -4.70
C TYR A 232 -19.12 -12.36 -5.15
N PRO A 233 -19.59 -13.48 -4.57
CA PRO A 233 -19.17 -14.82 -5.02
C PRO A 233 -19.47 -15.07 -6.51
N ASN A 234 -20.61 -14.60 -7.01
CA ASN A 234 -20.97 -14.73 -8.43
C ASN A 234 -20.06 -13.88 -9.33
N VAL A 235 -19.75 -12.65 -8.90
CA VAL A 235 -18.82 -11.78 -9.62
C VAL A 235 -17.42 -12.40 -9.63
N ALA A 236 -16.96 -12.91 -8.48
CA ALA A 236 -15.64 -13.54 -8.38
C ALA A 236 -15.53 -14.76 -9.30
N ALA A 237 -16.54 -15.63 -9.32
CA ALA A 237 -16.59 -16.78 -10.24
C ALA A 237 -16.50 -16.35 -11.70
N ALA A 238 -17.30 -15.36 -12.12
CA ALA A 238 -17.27 -14.86 -13.48
C ALA A 238 -15.91 -14.22 -13.85
N LEU A 239 -15.24 -13.55 -12.92
CA LEU A 239 -13.90 -12.98 -13.15
C LEU A 239 -12.86 -14.08 -13.33
N ILE A 240 -12.92 -15.16 -12.54
CA ILE A 240 -12.01 -16.31 -12.66
C ILE A 240 -12.21 -17.02 -14.00
N GLU A 241 -13.47 -17.18 -14.45
CA GLU A 241 -13.79 -17.80 -15.75
C GLU A 241 -13.32 -16.98 -16.96
N GLN A 242 -13.21 -15.68 -16.81
CA GLN A 242 -12.79 -14.77 -17.89
C GLN A 242 -11.26 -14.57 -17.96
N GLY A 243 -10.51 -15.04 -16.98
CA GLY A 243 -9.04 -14.89 -16.91
C GLY A 243 -8.64 -13.53 -16.36
#